data_3d7f9d30cd5f288e1672591586282847
#
_entry.id   3d7f9d30cd5f288e1672591586282847
#
_cell.length_a   1.000
_cell.length_b   1.000
_cell.length_c   1.000
_cell.angle_alpha   90.00
_cell.angle_beta   90.00
_cell.angle_gamma   90.00
#
_symmetry.space_group_name_H-M   'P 1'
#
loop_
_entity.id
_entity.type
_entity.pdbx_description
1 polymer ?
#
loop_
_entity_poly.entity_id
_entity_poly.type
_entity_poly.pdbx_seq_one_letter_code
_entity_poly.pdbx_strand_id
1 'polypeptide(L)'
;MSKIIDPPNRGKSNTAIHKVQDGAKYPKTSFRGVKTTYNYLPTNESLENWLPSFFLSGANALINKEKLIQLGGFDEIYSPYYYEDADLGIRAWSVGWKCYFEPKSICMHTPSSTISKLKSEKVKLIIERNRIIFNNIHLRGWQLHFFNCWLWLRCIIKLIKGNSTIYKAILLFRENKYRIKKSKEKLLQLCEKTKKYYSVYDTEKYILKKIKKIKYRIF
;
A
#
# COMPACT_ATOMS: atom_id res chain seq x y z
N MET A 1 -14.01 -0.58 3.00
CA MET A 1 -13.23 -1.39 2.03
C MET A 1 -13.88 -2.75 1.93
N SER A 2 -14.20 -3.20 0.75
CA SER A 2 -14.94 -4.44 0.49
C SER A 2 -14.03 -5.56 -0.01
N LYS A 3 -14.52 -6.78 0.06
CA LYS A 3 -13.87 -7.97 -0.47
C LYS A 3 -13.96 -7.96 -1.99
N ILE A 4 -12.83 -8.06 -2.69
CA ILE A 4 -12.77 -8.15 -4.15
C ILE A 4 -12.77 -9.62 -4.55
N ILE A 5 -13.62 -9.98 -5.51
CA ILE A 5 -13.75 -11.33 -6.05
C ILE A 5 -13.51 -11.26 -7.56
N ASP A 6 -12.77 -12.23 -8.10
CA ASP A 6 -12.63 -12.38 -9.54
C ASP A 6 -14.00 -12.67 -10.20
N PRO A 7 -14.31 -12.04 -11.35
CA PRO A 7 -15.49 -12.40 -12.11
C PRO A 7 -15.41 -13.86 -12.58
N PRO A 8 -16.56 -14.58 -12.67
CA PRO A 8 -16.57 -15.93 -13.19
C PRO A 8 -16.05 -15.95 -14.63
N ASN A 9 -15.19 -16.91 -14.94
CA ASN A 9 -14.71 -17.13 -16.30
C ASN A 9 -15.93 -17.39 -17.21
N ARG A 10 -16.17 -16.52 -18.17
CA ARG A 10 -17.22 -16.72 -19.19
C ARG A 10 -16.91 -18.01 -19.96
N GLY A 11 -17.58 -19.10 -19.63
CA GLY A 11 -17.50 -20.34 -20.41
C GLY A 11 -17.18 -21.63 -19.66
N LYS A 12 -17.03 -21.62 -18.32
CA LYS A 12 -16.87 -22.85 -17.54
C LYS A 12 -17.94 -22.95 -16.45
N SER A 13 -18.53 -24.14 -16.37
CA SER A 13 -19.64 -24.54 -15.52
C SER A 13 -19.79 -23.86 -14.15
N ASN A 14 -21.02 -23.78 -13.67
CA ASN A 14 -21.59 -23.09 -12.49
C ASN A 14 -20.99 -23.41 -11.11
N THR A 15 -19.77 -23.90 -11.02
CA THR A 15 -19.05 -24.18 -9.76
C THR A 15 -17.74 -23.38 -9.63
N ALA A 16 -17.64 -22.22 -10.29
CA ALA A 16 -16.46 -21.37 -10.16
C ALA A 16 -16.34 -20.86 -8.71
N ILE A 17 -15.43 -21.44 -7.96
CA ILE A 17 -14.97 -20.89 -6.67
C ILE A 17 -14.42 -19.50 -6.96
N HIS A 18 -15.14 -18.47 -6.57
CA HIS A 18 -14.68 -17.09 -6.70
C HIS A 18 -13.39 -16.92 -5.89
N LYS A 19 -12.28 -16.69 -6.58
CA LYS A 19 -11.00 -16.46 -5.93
C LYS A 19 -11.04 -15.09 -5.28
N VAL A 20 -10.87 -15.05 -3.96
CA VAL A 20 -10.74 -13.79 -3.23
C VAL A 20 -9.41 -13.14 -3.59
N GLN A 21 -9.43 -11.98 -4.25
CA GLN A 21 -8.23 -11.24 -4.63
C GLN A 21 -7.73 -10.33 -3.53
N ASP A 22 -8.60 -9.91 -2.60
CA ASP A 22 -8.23 -8.92 -1.60
C ASP A 22 -8.77 -9.25 -0.22
N GLY A 23 -8.04 -8.83 0.78
CA GLY A 23 -8.38 -8.97 2.20
C GLY A 23 -7.94 -7.75 2.97
N ALA A 24 -8.07 -7.78 4.29
CA ALA A 24 -7.44 -6.80 5.14
C ALA A 24 -5.92 -6.87 4.98
N LYS A 25 -5.24 -5.72 5.00
CA LYS A 25 -3.78 -5.64 4.79
C LYS A 25 -3.08 -5.01 5.99
N TYR A 26 -1.88 -5.50 6.25
CA TYR A 26 -0.97 -4.85 7.20
C TYR A 26 0.37 -4.54 6.53
N PRO A 27 1.01 -3.41 6.88
CA PRO A 27 2.34 -3.10 6.40
C PRO A 27 3.36 -3.96 7.16
N LYS A 28 4.43 -4.40 6.52
CA LYS A 28 5.56 -5.03 7.20
C LYS A 28 6.82 -4.23 6.96
N THR A 29 7.36 -3.69 8.04
CA THR A 29 8.59 -2.91 8.03
C THR A 29 9.82 -3.82 8.20
N SER A 30 10.86 -3.55 7.44
CA SER A 30 12.16 -4.22 7.52
C SER A 30 13.28 -3.31 7.01
N PHE A 31 14.53 -3.75 7.08
CA PHE A 31 15.65 -3.05 6.43
C PHE A 31 15.49 -2.91 4.90
N ARG A 32 14.61 -3.73 4.29
CA ARG A 32 14.28 -3.67 2.84
C ARG A 32 13.16 -2.67 2.52
N GLY A 33 12.71 -1.93 3.52
CA GLY A 33 11.59 -1.00 3.43
C GLY A 33 10.26 -1.62 3.86
N VAL A 34 9.18 -0.95 3.53
CA VAL A 34 7.81 -1.37 3.84
C VAL A 34 7.30 -2.28 2.74
N LYS A 35 6.85 -3.47 3.11
CA LYS A 35 6.11 -4.36 2.24
C LYS A 35 4.61 -4.16 2.48
N THR A 36 3.87 -3.92 1.40
CA THR A 36 2.45 -3.51 1.42
C THR A 36 1.48 -4.62 1.01
N THR A 37 1.99 -5.83 0.78
CA THR A 37 1.25 -6.92 0.13
C THR A 37 0.82 -8.05 1.06
N TYR A 38 0.93 -7.87 2.38
CA TYR A 38 0.46 -8.91 3.31
C TYR A 38 -1.05 -8.79 3.51
N ASN A 39 -1.77 -9.74 2.95
CA ASN A 39 -3.21 -9.89 3.15
C ASN A 39 -3.51 -10.86 4.29
N TYR A 40 -4.60 -10.65 5.00
CA TYR A 40 -5.11 -11.58 5.97
C TYR A 40 -6.65 -11.62 5.95
N LEU A 41 -7.21 -12.80 6.22
CA LEU A 41 -8.65 -13.00 6.43
C LEU A 41 -8.84 -13.91 7.64
N PRO A 42 -9.90 -13.74 8.42
CA PRO A 42 -10.26 -14.71 9.46
C PRO A 42 -10.52 -16.09 8.84
N THR A 43 -10.14 -17.14 9.57
CA THR A 43 -10.34 -18.53 9.12
C THR A 43 -11.72 -19.09 9.46
N ASN A 44 -12.39 -18.51 10.44
CA ASN A 44 -13.70 -18.97 10.93
C ASN A 44 -14.65 -17.79 11.12
N GLU A 45 -15.93 -18.09 11.21
CA GLU A 45 -17.17 -17.38 11.49
C GLU A 45 -17.15 -15.92 12.03
N SER A 46 -16.02 -15.40 12.46
CA SER A 46 -15.82 -14.00 12.87
C SER A 46 -15.78 -13.01 11.71
N LEU A 47 -16.33 -13.37 10.53
CA LEU A 47 -16.55 -12.44 9.41
C LEU A 47 -17.54 -11.31 9.76
N GLU A 48 -18.05 -11.31 11.00
CA GLU A 48 -18.97 -10.27 11.47
C GLU A 48 -18.28 -8.97 11.87
N ASN A 49 -16.98 -9.01 12.15
CA ASN A 49 -16.26 -7.87 12.66
C ASN A 49 -15.35 -7.22 11.60
N TRP A 50 -15.36 -5.90 11.57
CA TRP A 50 -14.44 -5.11 10.78
C TRP A 50 -12.99 -5.40 11.17
N LEU A 51 -12.17 -5.68 10.16
CA LEU A 51 -10.76 -5.98 10.35
C LEU A 51 -9.91 -4.72 10.15
N PRO A 52 -8.98 -4.38 11.05
CA PRO A 52 -8.11 -3.25 10.83
C PRO A 52 -7.26 -3.47 9.57
N SER A 53 -7.21 -2.47 8.70
CA SER A 53 -6.43 -2.51 7.47
C SER A 53 -5.70 -1.19 7.28
N PHE A 54 -4.45 -1.23 6.80
CA PHE A 54 -3.79 0.02 6.47
C PHE A 54 -4.11 0.50 5.04
N PHE A 55 -4.63 -0.36 4.21
CA PHE A 55 -4.78 -0.12 2.78
C PHE A 55 -6.22 0.32 2.45
N LEU A 56 -6.35 1.37 1.67
CA LEU A 56 -7.61 1.89 1.16
C LEU A 56 -7.65 1.73 -0.35
N SER A 57 -8.24 0.63 -0.82
CA SER A 57 -8.31 0.35 -2.27
C SER A 57 -9.13 1.40 -3.00
N GLY A 58 -8.55 2.05 -4.00
CA GLY A 58 -9.26 3.02 -4.85
C GLY A 58 -10.44 2.43 -5.63
N ALA A 59 -10.49 1.09 -5.78
CA ALA A 59 -11.57 0.42 -6.47
C ALA A 59 -12.84 0.26 -5.61
N ASN A 60 -12.73 0.23 -4.27
CA ASN A 60 -13.85 -0.12 -3.39
C ASN A 60 -13.76 0.46 -1.97
N ALA A 61 -13.04 1.55 -1.78
CA ALA A 61 -12.97 2.21 -0.49
C ALA A 61 -14.14 3.18 -0.29
N LEU A 62 -14.77 3.11 0.89
CA LEU A 62 -15.66 4.15 1.40
C LEU A 62 -14.88 5.02 2.37
N ILE A 63 -14.82 6.32 2.10
CA ILE A 63 -14.00 7.26 2.87
C ILE A 63 -14.86 8.45 3.27
N ASN A 64 -14.73 8.88 4.54
CA ASN A 64 -15.34 10.13 4.98
C ASN A 64 -14.75 11.29 4.18
N LYS A 65 -15.61 12.07 3.50
CA LYS A 65 -15.22 13.15 2.58
C LYS A 65 -14.35 14.22 3.26
N GLU A 66 -14.72 14.64 4.47
CA GLU A 66 -14.00 15.69 5.20
C GLU A 66 -12.59 15.21 5.58
N LYS A 67 -12.46 13.97 6.04
CA LYS A 67 -11.16 13.37 6.33
C LYS A 67 -10.30 13.20 5.08
N LEU A 68 -10.90 12.81 3.95
CA LEU A 68 -10.20 12.71 2.68
C LEU A 68 -9.65 14.08 2.23
N ILE A 69 -10.46 15.14 2.35
CA ILE A 69 -10.03 16.52 2.05
C ILE A 69 -8.89 16.95 2.98
N GLN A 70 -9.00 16.66 4.28
CA GLN A 70 -7.94 16.97 5.24
C GLN A 70 -6.63 16.24 4.95
N LEU A 71 -6.69 14.99 4.46
CA LEU A 71 -5.51 14.24 3.99
C LEU A 71 -4.94 14.81 2.68
N GLY A 72 -5.69 15.62 1.95
CA GLY A 72 -5.32 16.12 0.62
C GLY A 72 -5.55 15.14 -0.51
N GLY A 73 -6.46 14.16 -0.32
CA GLY A 73 -6.77 13.15 -1.34
C GLY A 73 -5.64 12.18 -1.64
N PHE A 74 -5.64 11.60 -2.83
CA PHE A 74 -4.51 10.82 -3.35
C PHE A 74 -3.34 11.74 -3.71
N ASP A 75 -2.12 11.36 -3.35
CA ASP A 75 -0.94 12.13 -3.71
C ASP A 75 -0.52 11.81 -5.15
N GLU A 76 -0.61 12.82 -6.02
CA GLU A 76 -0.27 12.70 -7.44
C GLU A 76 1.21 12.35 -7.71
N ILE A 77 2.05 12.38 -6.68
CA ILE A 77 3.46 11.97 -6.81
C ILE A 77 3.57 10.51 -7.26
N TYR A 78 2.55 9.70 -6.97
CA TYR A 78 2.50 8.29 -7.36
C TYR A 78 1.97 8.05 -8.77
N SER A 79 1.52 9.10 -9.47
CA SER A 79 1.00 8.96 -10.84
C SER A 79 2.00 8.23 -11.76
N PRO A 80 1.50 7.39 -12.67
CA PRO A 80 0.08 7.23 -13.01
C PRO A 80 -0.64 6.12 -12.22
N TYR A 81 0.03 5.27 -11.44
CA TYR A 81 -0.59 4.16 -10.70
C TYR A 81 0.38 3.53 -9.70
N TYR A 82 -0.19 2.81 -8.72
CA TYR A 82 0.42 2.05 -7.62
C TYR A 82 1.04 2.91 -6.51
N TYR A 83 0.85 2.47 -5.27
CA TYR A 83 1.24 3.06 -4.00
C TYR A 83 0.37 4.21 -3.49
N GLU A 84 -0.47 4.84 -4.32
CA GLU A 84 -1.39 5.90 -3.90
C GLU A 84 -2.38 5.43 -2.82
N ASP A 85 -2.88 4.21 -2.96
CA ASP A 85 -3.82 3.56 -2.03
C ASP A 85 -3.15 3.27 -0.67
N ALA A 86 -1.93 2.73 -0.72
CA ALA A 86 -1.14 2.44 0.46
C ALA A 86 -0.72 3.73 1.19
N ASP A 87 -0.36 4.76 0.43
CA ASP A 87 0.03 6.06 0.94
C ASP A 87 -1.14 6.75 1.66
N LEU A 88 -2.31 6.79 1.03
CA LEU A 88 -3.50 7.38 1.64
C LEU A 88 -3.86 6.69 2.96
N GLY A 89 -3.81 5.36 2.98
CA GLY A 89 -4.07 4.59 4.19
C GLY A 89 -3.05 4.86 5.30
N ILE A 90 -1.75 4.89 4.98
CA ILE A 90 -0.71 5.19 5.98
C ILE A 90 -0.83 6.64 6.48
N ARG A 91 -1.14 7.61 5.62
CA ARG A 91 -1.40 9.00 6.07
C ARG A 91 -2.57 9.07 7.05
N ALA A 92 -3.66 8.34 6.80
CA ALA A 92 -4.78 8.25 7.72
C ALA A 92 -4.35 7.66 9.07
N TRP A 93 -3.61 6.57 9.07
CA TRP A 93 -3.06 5.96 10.30
C TRP A 93 -2.11 6.90 11.02
N SER A 94 -1.26 7.63 10.31
CA SER A 94 -0.29 8.54 10.92
C SER A 94 -0.93 9.63 11.78
N VAL A 95 -2.13 10.07 11.41
CA VAL A 95 -2.92 11.04 12.18
C VAL A 95 -3.94 10.37 13.13
N GLY A 96 -3.82 9.07 13.35
CA GLY A 96 -4.65 8.31 14.29
C GLY A 96 -6.03 7.92 13.77
N TRP A 97 -6.31 8.07 12.48
CA TRP A 97 -7.54 7.60 11.86
C TRP A 97 -7.36 6.17 11.38
N LYS A 98 -8.20 5.29 11.91
CA LYS A 98 -8.12 3.86 11.61
C LYS A 98 -8.90 3.53 10.36
N CYS A 99 -8.32 2.68 9.53
CA CYS A 99 -8.96 2.12 8.36
C CYS A 99 -9.35 0.68 8.64
N TYR A 100 -10.47 0.24 8.07
CA TYR A 100 -11.00 -1.09 8.28
C TYR A 100 -11.38 -1.75 6.96
N PHE A 101 -11.29 -3.04 6.95
CA PHE A 101 -11.81 -3.91 5.89
C PHE A 101 -13.13 -4.50 6.37
N GLU A 102 -14.17 -4.43 5.53
CA GLU A 102 -15.48 -5.01 5.77
C GLU A 102 -15.62 -6.33 5.00
N PRO A 103 -15.53 -7.48 5.68
CA PRO A 103 -15.58 -8.78 5.00
C PRO A 103 -16.90 -9.09 4.30
N LYS A 104 -18.01 -8.53 4.79
CA LYS A 104 -19.35 -8.75 4.21
C LYS A 104 -19.59 -7.92 2.95
N SER A 105 -18.81 -6.86 2.74
CA SER A 105 -18.90 -6.03 1.53
C SER A 105 -18.14 -6.69 0.40
N ILE A 106 -18.88 -7.16 -0.61
CA ILE A 106 -18.35 -7.90 -1.75
C ILE A 106 -18.55 -7.08 -3.01
N CYS A 107 -17.50 -6.89 -3.79
CA CYS A 107 -17.58 -6.31 -5.12
C CYS A 107 -16.84 -7.18 -6.15
N MET A 108 -17.31 -7.17 -7.37
CA MET A 108 -16.56 -7.71 -8.50
C MET A 108 -15.66 -6.64 -9.08
N HIS A 109 -14.40 -6.99 -9.26
CA HIS A 109 -13.42 -6.11 -9.87
C HIS A 109 -12.78 -6.81 -11.06
N THR A 110 -12.88 -6.18 -12.23
CA THR A 110 -12.15 -6.65 -13.42
C THR A 110 -10.75 -6.04 -13.39
N PRO A 111 -9.70 -6.85 -13.19
CA PRO A 111 -8.36 -6.31 -13.09
C PRO A 111 -7.97 -5.54 -14.35
N SER A 112 -7.58 -4.31 -14.15
CA SER A 112 -6.79 -3.42 -15.02
C SER A 112 -6.81 -3.72 -16.51
N SER A 113 -7.92 -3.45 -17.17
CA SER A 113 -7.95 -3.35 -18.64
C SER A 113 -6.94 -2.31 -19.17
N THR A 114 -6.60 -1.31 -18.37
CA THR A 114 -5.66 -0.24 -18.72
C THR A 114 -4.20 -0.68 -18.57
N ILE A 115 -3.83 -1.37 -17.48
CA ILE A 115 -2.44 -1.74 -17.19
C ILE A 115 -1.98 -2.95 -18.02
N SER A 116 -2.90 -3.88 -18.31
CA SER A 116 -2.59 -5.05 -19.17
C SER A 116 -2.13 -4.68 -20.56
N LYS A 117 -2.50 -3.49 -21.06
CA LYS A 117 -2.08 -2.95 -22.36
C LYS A 117 -0.70 -2.27 -22.33
N LEU A 118 -0.11 -2.06 -21.14
CA LEU A 118 1.18 -1.41 -21.02
C LEU A 118 2.33 -2.40 -21.09
N LYS A 119 3.48 -1.96 -21.65
CA LYS A 119 4.73 -2.75 -21.64
C LYS A 119 5.10 -3.07 -20.18
N SER A 120 5.30 -4.36 -19.87
CA SER A 120 5.57 -4.82 -18.50
C SER A 120 6.80 -4.15 -17.85
N GLU A 121 7.81 -3.77 -18.64
CA GLU A 121 9.00 -3.05 -18.16
C GLU A 121 8.67 -1.64 -17.65
N LYS A 122 7.80 -0.89 -18.35
CA LYS A 122 7.37 0.44 -17.92
C LYS A 122 6.59 0.36 -16.60
N VAL A 123 5.73 -0.64 -16.46
CA VAL A 123 4.97 -0.88 -15.23
C VAL A 123 5.93 -1.19 -14.08
N LYS A 124 6.91 -2.09 -14.28
CA LYS A 124 7.93 -2.42 -13.29
C LYS A 124 8.74 -1.20 -12.86
N LEU A 125 9.13 -0.35 -13.81
CA LEU A 125 9.84 0.90 -13.51
C LEU A 125 9.04 1.85 -12.62
N ILE A 126 7.75 2.04 -12.91
CA ILE A 126 6.86 2.90 -12.13
C ILE A 126 6.67 2.33 -10.71
N ILE A 127 6.43 1.02 -10.59
CA ILE A 127 6.31 0.35 -9.29
C ILE A 127 7.59 0.55 -8.45
N GLU A 128 8.78 0.36 -9.02
CA GLU A 128 10.04 0.54 -8.29
C GLU A 128 10.25 2.00 -7.89
N ARG A 129 9.95 2.97 -8.79
CA ARG A 129 10.00 4.40 -8.46
C ARG A 129 9.07 4.74 -7.31
N ASN A 130 7.81 4.33 -7.39
CA ASN A 130 6.79 4.62 -6.38
C ASN A 130 7.12 3.93 -5.04
N ARG A 131 7.71 2.73 -5.07
CA ARG A 131 8.23 2.07 -3.88
C ARG A 131 9.32 2.88 -3.19
N ILE A 132 10.25 3.47 -3.97
CA ILE A 132 11.32 4.31 -3.43
C ILE A 132 10.73 5.58 -2.83
N ILE A 133 9.81 6.25 -3.53
CA ILE A 133 9.10 7.45 -3.07
C ILE A 133 8.36 7.16 -1.76
N PHE A 134 7.55 6.11 -1.71
CA PHE A 134 6.76 5.72 -0.55
C PHE A 134 7.63 5.50 0.69
N ASN A 135 8.72 4.75 0.54
CA ASN A 135 9.63 4.52 1.66
C ASN A 135 10.32 5.80 2.12
N ASN A 136 10.68 6.71 1.20
CA ASN A 136 11.29 7.98 1.57
C ASN A 136 10.32 8.96 2.23
N ILE A 137 9.02 8.89 1.96
CA ILE A 137 7.99 9.69 2.64
C ILE A 137 7.73 9.14 4.05
N HIS A 138 7.58 7.83 4.19
CA HIS A 138 7.02 7.22 5.40
C HIS A 138 8.04 6.62 6.37
N LEU A 139 9.26 6.29 5.92
CA LEU A 139 10.33 5.85 6.81
C LEU A 139 11.15 7.02 7.36
N ARG A 140 11.72 6.84 8.55
CA ARG A 140 12.53 7.86 9.23
C ARG A 140 13.73 7.24 9.94
N GLY A 141 14.69 8.11 10.27
CA GLY A 141 15.88 7.74 11.05
C GLY A 141 16.62 6.55 10.46
N TRP A 142 17.01 5.62 11.32
CA TRP A 142 17.79 4.44 10.93
C TRP A 142 17.05 3.51 9.94
N GLN A 143 15.72 3.43 9.99
CA GLN A 143 14.94 2.62 9.05
C GLN A 143 15.09 3.11 7.60
N LEU A 144 15.03 4.44 7.41
CA LEU A 144 15.24 5.06 6.10
C LEU A 144 16.70 4.89 5.63
N HIS A 145 17.65 5.02 6.56
CA HIS A 145 19.07 4.81 6.26
C HIS A 145 19.33 3.39 5.75
N PHE A 146 18.91 2.37 6.49
CA PHE A 146 19.09 0.98 6.08
C PHE A 146 18.36 0.64 4.78
N PHE A 147 17.16 1.18 4.58
CA PHE A 147 16.46 1.04 3.30
C PHE A 147 17.28 1.60 2.14
N ASN A 148 17.88 2.78 2.29
CA ASN A 148 18.68 3.39 1.24
C ASN A 148 19.98 2.59 0.98
N CYS A 149 20.68 2.13 2.01
CA CYS A 149 21.85 1.27 1.85
C CYS A 149 21.48 -0.01 1.08
N TRP A 150 20.39 -0.68 1.48
CA TRP A 150 19.93 -1.87 0.80
C TRP A 150 19.48 -1.60 -0.65
N LEU A 151 18.85 -0.44 -0.90
CA LEU A 151 18.44 -0.03 -2.24
C LEU A 151 19.65 0.08 -3.18
N TRP A 152 20.72 0.72 -2.72
CA TRP A 152 21.95 0.83 -3.50
C TRP A 152 22.63 -0.52 -3.73
N LEU A 153 22.74 -1.37 -2.72
CA LEU A 153 23.26 -2.72 -2.88
C LEU A 153 22.44 -3.52 -3.91
N ARG A 154 21.12 -3.46 -3.80
CA ARG A 154 20.22 -4.11 -4.77
C ARG A 154 20.37 -3.53 -6.18
N CYS A 155 20.60 -2.23 -6.31
CA CYS A 155 20.84 -1.56 -7.58
C CYS A 155 22.11 -2.12 -8.25
N ILE A 156 23.21 -2.19 -7.52
CA ILE A 156 24.49 -2.72 -8.00
C ILE A 156 24.34 -4.17 -8.46
N ILE A 157 23.74 -5.03 -7.62
CA ILE A 157 23.52 -6.45 -7.97
C ILE A 157 22.69 -6.59 -9.25
N LYS A 158 21.67 -5.74 -9.43
CA LYS A 158 20.81 -5.79 -10.62
C LYS A 158 21.53 -5.27 -11.86
N LEU A 159 22.37 -4.25 -11.75
CA LEU A 159 23.18 -3.75 -12.84
C LEU A 159 24.19 -4.80 -13.32
N ILE A 160 24.88 -5.49 -12.42
CA ILE A 160 25.78 -6.60 -12.76
C ILE A 160 25.04 -7.71 -13.53
N LYS A 161 23.75 -7.93 -13.22
CA LYS A 161 22.89 -8.89 -13.95
C LYS A 161 22.24 -8.30 -15.21
N GLY A 162 22.70 -7.17 -15.72
CA GLY A 162 22.17 -6.52 -16.93
C GLY A 162 20.80 -5.84 -16.77
N ASN A 163 20.30 -5.67 -15.53
CA ASN A 163 18.99 -5.08 -15.27
C ASN A 163 19.11 -3.66 -14.70
N SER A 164 18.83 -2.66 -15.51
CA SER A 164 18.92 -1.24 -15.15
C SER A 164 17.63 -0.64 -14.55
N THR A 165 16.58 -1.43 -14.33
CA THR A 165 15.27 -0.91 -13.89
C THR A 165 15.36 -0.12 -12.57
N ILE A 166 16.11 -0.63 -11.58
CA ILE A 166 16.24 0.05 -10.27
C ILE A 166 17.04 1.33 -10.41
N TYR A 167 18.11 1.32 -11.20
CA TYR A 167 18.91 2.51 -11.47
C TYR A 167 18.05 3.62 -12.11
N LYS A 168 17.29 3.30 -13.15
CA LYS A 168 16.32 4.22 -13.78
C LYS A 168 15.28 4.73 -12.79
N ALA A 169 14.77 3.86 -11.93
CA ALA A 169 13.82 4.25 -10.88
C ALA A 169 14.44 5.24 -9.87
N ILE A 170 15.72 5.07 -9.51
CA ILE A 170 16.46 6.01 -8.66
C ILE A 170 16.63 7.37 -9.34
N LEU A 171 16.90 7.41 -10.64
CA LEU A 171 16.98 8.67 -11.38
C LEU A 171 15.65 9.42 -11.35
N LEU A 172 14.55 8.75 -11.69
CA LEU A 172 13.20 9.32 -11.63
C LEU A 172 12.81 9.76 -10.20
N PHE A 173 13.23 9.03 -9.18
CA PHE A 173 13.05 9.44 -7.79
C PHE A 173 13.81 10.75 -7.49
N ARG A 174 15.04 10.89 -7.98
CA ARG A 174 15.86 12.10 -7.78
C ARG A 174 15.22 13.34 -8.39
N GLU A 175 14.60 13.22 -9.56
CA GLU A 175 13.85 14.31 -10.21
C GLU A 175 12.66 14.78 -9.37
N ASN A 176 12.11 13.90 -8.53
CA ASN A 176 10.96 14.20 -7.68
C ASN A 176 11.31 14.65 -6.25
N LYS A 177 12.56 14.88 -5.92
CA LYS A 177 13.01 15.22 -4.54
C LYS A 177 12.22 16.37 -3.90
N TYR A 178 11.97 17.43 -4.66
CA TYR A 178 11.20 18.59 -4.16
C TYR A 178 9.75 18.18 -3.80
N ARG A 179 9.08 17.44 -4.68
CA ARG A 179 7.71 16.96 -4.45
C ARG A 179 7.65 16.01 -3.25
N ILE A 180 8.63 15.12 -3.11
CA ILE A 180 8.76 14.21 -1.97
C ILE A 180 8.89 14.99 -0.66
N LYS A 181 9.75 16.01 -0.63
CA LYS A 181 9.92 16.89 0.53
C LYS A 181 8.58 17.56 0.88
N LYS A 182 7.88 18.12 -0.10
CA LYS A 182 6.59 18.77 0.08
C LYS A 182 5.51 17.81 0.62
N SER A 183 5.41 16.57 0.08
CA SER A 183 4.48 15.54 0.58
C SER A 183 4.79 15.18 2.04
N LYS A 184 6.07 15.04 2.37
CA LYS A 184 6.53 14.76 3.73
C LYS A 184 6.21 15.89 4.72
N GLU A 185 6.42 17.14 4.31
CA GLU A 185 6.10 18.32 5.10
C GLU A 185 4.59 18.44 5.35
N LYS A 186 3.76 18.22 4.32
CA LYS A 186 2.30 18.20 4.48
C LYS A 186 1.84 17.15 5.49
N LEU A 187 2.41 15.94 5.44
CA LEU A 187 2.10 14.89 6.41
C LEU A 187 2.49 15.31 7.82
N LEU A 188 3.66 15.94 8.00
CA LEU A 188 4.12 16.42 9.29
C LEU A 188 3.19 17.48 9.87
N GLN A 189 2.85 18.49 9.07
CA GLN A 189 1.92 19.56 9.47
C GLN A 189 0.57 19.00 9.89
N LEU A 190 0.07 17.97 9.16
CA LEU A 190 -1.17 17.33 9.52
C LEU A 190 -1.06 16.55 10.85
N CYS A 191 0.06 15.87 11.09
CA CYS A 191 0.33 15.20 12.36
C CYS A 191 0.41 16.20 13.53
N GLU A 192 1.05 17.34 13.34
CA GLU A 192 1.13 18.43 14.31
C GLU A 192 -0.26 19.00 14.63
N LYS A 193 -1.06 19.28 13.58
CA LYS A 193 -2.44 19.77 13.72
C LYS A 193 -3.32 18.80 14.51
N THR A 194 -3.17 17.50 14.27
CA THR A 194 -3.96 16.47 14.97
C THR A 194 -3.35 16.07 16.32
N LYS A 195 -2.18 16.59 16.68
CA LYS A 195 -1.40 16.21 17.86
C LYS A 195 -1.16 14.69 17.94
N LYS A 196 -1.06 14.02 16.80
CA LYS A 196 -0.86 12.58 16.68
C LYS A 196 0.18 12.29 15.62
N TYR A 197 1.04 11.33 15.93
CA TYR A 197 1.99 10.81 14.97
C TYR A 197 2.17 9.31 15.20
N TYR A 198 1.66 8.49 14.29
CA TYR A 198 1.90 7.06 14.26
C TYR A 198 2.77 6.73 13.05
N SER A 199 3.91 6.10 13.29
CA SER A 199 4.76 5.59 12.21
C SER A 199 4.11 4.38 11.52
N VAL A 200 4.69 3.99 10.38
CA VAL A 200 4.30 2.74 9.71
C VAL A 200 4.49 1.54 10.64
N TYR A 201 5.55 1.55 11.44
CA TYR A 201 5.82 0.50 12.44
C TYR A 201 4.75 0.44 13.53
N ASP A 202 4.27 1.59 14.01
CA ASP A 202 3.19 1.62 15.01
C ASP A 202 1.89 1.08 14.42
N THR A 203 1.61 1.38 13.15
CA THR A 203 0.48 0.83 12.40
C THR A 203 0.60 -0.69 12.27
N GLU A 204 1.76 -1.20 11.86
CA GLU A 204 2.06 -2.64 11.81
C GLU A 204 1.80 -3.31 13.16
N LYS A 205 2.41 -2.77 14.21
CA LYS A 205 2.30 -3.30 15.56
C LYS A 205 0.86 -3.31 16.09
N TYR A 206 0.10 -2.24 15.81
CA TYR A 206 -1.31 -2.17 16.19
C TYR A 206 -2.13 -3.25 15.49
N ILE A 207 -2.00 -3.38 14.16
CA ILE A 207 -2.75 -4.35 13.37
C ILE A 207 -2.39 -5.77 13.82
N LEU A 208 -1.09 -6.09 13.93
CA LEU A 208 -0.63 -7.42 14.37
C LEU A 208 -1.11 -7.78 15.77
N LYS A 209 -1.16 -6.81 16.71
CA LYS A 209 -1.72 -7.02 18.05
C LYS A 209 -3.21 -7.39 18.00
N LYS A 210 -3.97 -6.80 17.07
CA LYS A 210 -5.39 -7.13 16.87
C LYS A 210 -5.57 -8.48 16.20
N ILE A 211 -4.74 -8.80 15.20
CA ILE A 211 -4.77 -10.08 14.48
C ILE A 211 -4.47 -11.25 15.42
N LYS A 212 -3.48 -11.14 16.33
CA LYS A 212 -3.13 -12.21 17.29
C LYS A 212 -4.31 -12.74 18.11
N LYS A 213 -5.38 -11.98 18.22
CA LYS A 213 -6.61 -12.37 18.91
C LYS A 213 -7.63 -13.07 18.01
N ILE A 214 -7.36 -13.19 16.73
CA ILE A 214 -8.27 -13.73 15.71
C ILE A 214 -7.53 -14.83 14.96
N LYS A 215 -8.14 -16.02 14.80
CA LYS A 215 -7.60 -17.02 13.88
C LYS A 215 -7.70 -16.49 12.45
N TYR A 216 -6.57 -16.40 11.75
CA TYR A 216 -6.50 -15.83 10.41
C TYR A 216 -5.60 -16.65 9.49
N ARG A 217 -5.83 -16.53 8.18
CA ARG A 217 -4.97 -17.05 7.12
C ARG A 217 -4.26 -15.88 6.45
N ILE A 218 -2.94 -15.98 6.27
CA ILE A 218 -2.12 -15.05 5.47
C ILE A 218 -1.99 -15.61 4.06
N PHE A 219 -2.09 -14.76 3.03
CA PHE A 219 -1.91 -15.15 1.62
C PHE A 219 -1.38 -13.96 0.78
#